data_5d1145edd0090cee62298ab8c9d31d81
#
_entry.id   5d1145edd0090cee62298ab8c9d31d81
#
_cell.length_a   1.000
_cell.length_b   1.000
_cell.length_c   1.000
_cell.angle_alpha   90.00
_cell.angle_beta   90.00
_cell.angle_gamma   90.00
#
_symmetry.space_group_name_H-M   'P 1'
#
loop_
_entity.id
_entity.type
_entity.pdbx_description
1 polymer ?
#
loop_
_entity_poly.entity_id
_entity_poly.type
_entity_poly.pdbx_seq_one_letter_code
_entity_poly.pdbx_strand_id
1 'polypeptide(L)'
;MSQPAATPSLQVNISSKQILTISVPIALAILVPQFNFIINNIFLGALSKQALAIGGITGVYYLIFGVMGQGLNNGLQALISRRAGENRVDEIGVLFNQGVIISIFLSIVGIGFTYFIAPTIFHALLIDSSRANTVIEFLKIRIWGIPFLFIYQMRNALLVGTN
;
A
#
# COMPACT_ATOMS: atom_id res chain seq x y z
N MET A 1 -38.43 -18.94 38.12
CA MET A 1 -37.15 -18.22 38.36
C MET A 1 -36.26 -18.47 37.18
N SER A 2 -36.29 -17.56 36.20
CA SER A 2 -35.47 -17.63 35.01
C SER A 2 -34.11 -17.00 35.34
N GLN A 3 -33.01 -17.76 35.19
CA GLN A 3 -31.67 -17.24 35.30
C GLN A 3 -31.43 -16.19 34.19
N PRO A 4 -30.88 -15.03 34.52
CA PRO A 4 -30.47 -14.08 33.49
C PRO A 4 -29.29 -14.68 32.69
N ALA A 5 -29.45 -14.71 31.37
CA ALA A 5 -28.39 -15.11 30.44
C ALA A 5 -27.17 -14.28 30.71
N ALA A 6 -26.04 -14.92 31.01
CA ALA A 6 -24.75 -14.26 31.15
C ALA A 6 -24.38 -13.59 29.84
N THR A 7 -24.38 -12.26 29.83
CA THR A 7 -23.81 -11.49 28.73
C THR A 7 -22.31 -11.86 28.60
N PRO A 8 -21.82 -12.29 27.42
CA PRO A 8 -20.41 -12.57 27.27
C PRO A 8 -19.65 -11.28 27.54
N SER A 9 -18.79 -11.30 28.55
CA SER A 9 -17.92 -10.16 28.84
C SER A 9 -16.94 -10.00 27.69
N LEU A 10 -17.06 -8.91 26.95
CA LEU A 10 -16.09 -8.47 25.93
C LEU A 10 -14.76 -7.99 26.54
N GLN A 11 -14.47 -8.38 27.77
CA GLN A 11 -13.19 -8.11 28.41
C GLN A 11 -12.13 -9.07 27.85
N VAL A 12 -11.40 -8.59 26.86
CA VAL A 12 -10.19 -9.24 26.40
C VAL A 12 -9.13 -9.08 27.50
N ASN A 13 -8.77 -10.16 28.17
CA ASN A 13 -7.64 -10.17 29.12
C ASN A 13 -6.34 -9.98 28.31
N ILE A 14 -5.93 -8.74 28.17
CA ILE A 14 -4.71 -8.37 27.43
C ILE A 14 -3.50 -8.69 28.30
N SER A 15 -2.94 -9.88 28.13
CA SER A 15 -1.66 -10.24 28.72
C SER A 15 -0.50 -9.68 27.88
N SER A 16 0.54 -9.14 28.52
CA SER A 16 1.77 -8.67 27.83
C SER A 16 2.39 -9.76 26.94
N LYS A 17 2.29 -11.02 27.31
CA LYS A 17 2.71 -12.17 26.51
C LYS A 17 1.89 -12.29 25.20
N GLN A 18 0.61 -12.08 25.27
CA GLN A 18 -0.29 -12.16 24.11
C GLN A 18 -0.01 -10.99 23.14
N ILE A 19 0.22 -9.79 23.68
CA ILE A 19 0.64 -8.62 22.88
C ILE A 19 1.92 -8.92 22.14
N LEU A 20 2.95 -9.42 22.80
CA LEU A 20 4.22 -9.77 22.17
C LEU A 20 4.08 -10.86 21.12
N THR A 21 3.28 -11.91 21.39
CA THR A 21 3.05 -13.00 20.44
C THR A 21 2.42 -12.54 19.13
N ILE A 22 1.58 -11.50 19.18
CA ILE A 22 0.93 -10.92 18.00
C ILE A 22 1.83 -9.86 17.36
N SER A 23 2.48 -9.00 18.15
CA SER A 23 3.25 -7.86 17.66
C SER A 23 4.55 -8.27 16.98
N VAL A 24 5.24 -9.32 17.46
CA VAL A 24 6.54 -9.75 16.89
C VAL A 24 6.39 -10.25 15.44
N PRO A 25 5.46 -11.16 15.09
CA PRO A 25 5.26 -11.54 13.70
C PRO A 25 4.85 -10.38 12.79
N ILE A 26 4.02 -9.46 13.29
CA ILE A 26 3.60 -8.27 12.54
C ILE A 26 4.80 -7.35 12.30
N ALA A 27 5.62 -7.10 13.32
CA ALA A 27 6.82 -6.29 13.19
C ALA A 27 7.80 -6.89 12.18
N LEU A 28 8.02 -8.21 12.22
CA LEU A 28 8.86 -8.92 11.24
C LEU A 28 8.29 -8.79 9.82
N ALA A 29 6.99 -8.95 9.65
CA ALA A 29 6.34 -8.79 8.35
C ALA A 29 6.50 -7.37 7.77
N ILE A 30 6.49 -6.33 8.61
CA ILE A 30 6.73 -4.95 8.22
C ILE A 30 8.22 -4.70 7.90
N LEU A 31 9.15 -5.38 8.58
CA LEU A 31 10.59 -5.20 8.36
C LEU A 31 11.04 -5.72 6.98
N VAL A 32 10.45 -6.79 6.46
CA VAL A 32 10.85 -7.39 5.18
C VAL A 32 10.83 -6.38 4.01
N PRO A 33 9.76 -5.61 3.76
CA PRO A 33 9.76 -4.56 2.76
C PRO A 33 10.81 -3.46 3.01
N GLN A 34 11.11 -3.14 4.28
CA GLN A 34 12.12 -2.15 4.63
C GLN A 34 13.53 -2.63 4.30
N PHE A 35 13.83 -3.90 4.54
CA PHE A 35 15.10 -4.50 4.11
C PHE A 35 15.26 -4.44 2.58
N ASN A 36 14.21 -4.78 1.84
CA ASN A 36 14.23 -4.67 0.38
C ASN A 36 14.53 -3.23 -0.08
N PHE A 37 13.90 -2.22 0.55
CA PHE A 37 14.17 -0.82 0.27
C PHE A 37 15.64 -0.44 0.54
N ILE A 38 16.19 -0.85 1.69
CA ILE A 38 17.58 -0.59 2.07
C ILE A 38 18.55 -1.24 1.08
N ILE A 39 18.36 -2.52 0.77
CA ILE A 39 19.19 -3.27 -0.17
C ILE A 39 19.17 -2.61 -1.55
N ASN A 40 18.00 -2.23 -2.04
CA ASN A 40 17.86 -1.54 -3.32
C ASN A 40 18.65 -0.21 -3.34
N ASN A 41 18.59 0.58 -2.27
CA ASN A 41 19.37 1.81 -2.17
C ASN A 41 20.88 1.57 -2.12
N ILE A 42 21.34 0.50 -1.46
CA ILE A 42 22.75 0.11 -1.45
C ILE A 42 23.23 -0.23 -2.87
N PHE A 43 22.47 -1.02 -3.61
CA PHE A 43 22.81 -1.35 -5.00
C PHE A 43 22.81 -0.12 -5.92
N LEU A 44 21.82 0.77 -5.78
CA LEU A 44 21.77 2.02 -6.54
C LEU A 44 22.97 2.92 -6.21
N GLY A 45 23.36 3.00 -4.93
CA GLY A 45 24.53 3.76 -4.49
C GLY A 45 25.84 3.20 -5.01
N ALA A 46 25.96 1.87 -5.11
CA ALA A 46 27.12 1.21 -5.71
C ALA A 46 27.22 1.44 -7.22
N LEU A 47 26.09 1.62 -7.91
CA LEU A 47 26.07 1.90 -9.35
C LEU A 47 26.60 3.31 -9.65
N SER A 48 26.01 4.33 -9.04
CA SER A 48 26.46 5.73 -9.12
C SER A 48 25.68 6.64 -8.17
N LYS A 49 26.29 7.77 -7.79
CA LYS A 49 25.59 8.83 -7.03
C LYS A 49 24.36 9.35 -7.76
N GLN A 50 24.40 9.39 -9.10
CA GLN A 50 23.29 9.83 -9.93
C GLN A 50 22.15 8.81 -9.91
N ALA A 51 22.42 7.51 -9.99
CA ALA A 51 21.43 6.45 -9.90
C ALA A 51 20.69 6.48 -8.54
N LEU A 52 21.43 6.69 -7.44
CA LEU A 52 20.85 6.83 -6.11
C LEU A 52 19.93 8.06 -6.01
N ALA A 53 20.36 9.20 -6.55
CA ALA A 53 19.57 10.43 -6.57
C ALA A 53 18.26 10.26 -7.37
N ILE A 54 18.34 9.64 -8.55
CA ILE A 54 17.16 9.35 -9.39
C ILE A 54 16.23 8.37 -8.68
N GLY A 55 16.77 7.32 -8.07
CA GLY A 55 16.02 6.36 -7.27
C GLY A 55 15.29 7.00 -6.09
N GLY A 56 15.93 7.96 -5.41
CA GLY A 56 15.33 8.74 -4.32
C GLY A 56 14.16 9.61 -4.79
N ILE A 57 14.37 10.42 -5.82
CA ILE A 57 13.33 11.31 -6.37
C ILE A 57 12.13 10.51 -6.86
N THR A 58 12.37 9.47 -7.64
CA THR A 58 11.30 8.60 -8.16
C THR A 58 10.64 7.77 -7.07
N GLY A 59 11.38 7.46 -5.99
CA GLY A 59 10.85 6.79 -4.80
C GLY A 59 9.82 7.65 -4.07
N VAL A 60 10.12 8.93 -3.85
CA VAL A 60 9.19 9.90 -3.24
C VAL A 60 7.94 10.07 -4.11
N TYR A 61 8.11 10.19 -5.43
CA TYR A 61 6.99 10.26 -6.36
C TYR A 61 6.09 9.01 -6.25
N TYR A 62 6.69 7.82 -6.24
CA TYR A 62 5.97 6.56 -6.14
C TYR A 62 5.29 6.36 -4.78
N LEU A 63 5.85 6.97 -3.71
CA LEU A 63 5.29 6.94 -2.37
C LEU A 63 3.88 7.55 -2.32
N ILE A 64 3.59 8.58 -3.14
CA ILE A 64 2.26 9.20 -3.23
C ILE A 64 1.21 8.14 -3.58
N PHE A 65 1.47 7.32 -4.59
CA PHE A 65 0.57 6.24 -4.98
C PHE A 65 0.52 5.12 -3.93
N GLY A 66 1.65 4.84 -3.28
CA GLY A 66 1.71 3.90 -2.17
C GLY A 66 0.77 4.29 -1.02
N VAL A 67 0.78 5.56 -0.62
CA VAL A 67 -0.09 6.10 0.42
C VAL A 67 -1.55 6.10 -0.01
N MET A 68 -1.85 6.43 -1.27
CA MET A 68 -3.21 6.33 -1.81
C MET A 68 -3.72 4.89 -1.77
N GLY A 69 -2.90 3.93 -2.19
CA GLY A 69 -3.24 2.50 -2.12
C GLY A 69 -3.47 2.03 -0.67
N GLN A 70 -2.65 2.51 0.27
CA GLN A 70 -2.81 2.21 1.70
C GLN A 70 -4.12 2.78 2.24
N GLY A 71 -4.52 3.98 1.83
CA GLY A 71 -5.82 4.56 2.19
C GLY A 71 -6.99 3.71 1.71
N LEU A 72 -6.94 3.25 0.45
CA LEU A 72 -7.93 2.32 -0.11
C LEU A 72 -7.95 0.98 0.65
N ASN A 73 -6.77 0.42 0.95
CA ASN A 73 -6.64 -0.81 1.73
C ASN A 73 -7.35 -0.67 3.08
N ASN A 74 -7.06 0.37 3.84
CA ASN A 74 -7.64 0.61 5.15
C ASN A 74 -9.16 0.80 5.09
N GLY A 75 -9.65 1.55 4.10
CA GLY A 75 -11.09 1.76 3.88
C GLY A 75 -11.82 0.45 3.54
N LEU A 76 -11.30 -0.33 2.60
CA LEU A 76 -11.88 -1.60 2.20
C LEU A 76 -11.81 -2.62 3.34
N GLN A 77 -10.69 -2.70 4.06
CA GLN A 77 -10.52 -3.57 5.22
C GLN A 77 -11.58 -3.30 6.29
N ALA A 78 -11.83 -2.03 6.62
CA ALA A 78 -12.84 -1.66 7.61
C ALA A 78 -14.26 -2.09 7.20
N LEU A 79 -14.60 -1.93 5.90
CA LEU A 79 -15.89 -2.36 5.37
C LEU A 79 -16.03 -3.89 5.41
N ILE A 80 -15.00 -4.62 5.00
CA ILE A 80 -14.98 -6.09 5.00
C ILE A 80 -15.08 -6.62 6.42
N SER A 81 -14.29 -6.10 7.37
CA SER A 81 -14.33 -6.52 8.78
C SER A 81 -15.72 -6.32 9.40
N ARG A 82 -16.37 -5.21 9.05
CA ARG A 82 -17.74 -4.97 9.51
C ARG A 82 -18.71 -6.00 8.96
N ARG A 83 -18.66 -6.31 7.66
CA ARG A 83 -19.54 -7.33 7.05
C ARG A 83 -19.24 -8.74 7.55
N ALA A 84 -17.99 -9.05 7.80
CA ALA A 84 -17.59 -10.31 8.42
C ALA A 84 -18.19 -10.44 9.84
N GLY A 85 -18.12 -9.38 10.65
CA GLY A 85 -18.74 -9.35 12.00
C GLY A 85 -20.27 -9.43 12.00
N GLU A 86 -20.93 -8.92 10.94
CA GLU A 86 -22.37 -9.03 10.71
C GLU A 86 -22.78 -10.40 10.12
N ASN A 87 -21.84 -11.30 9.87
CA ASN A 87 -22.01 -12.62 9.22
C ASN A 87 -22.60 -12.54 7.79
N ARG A 88 -22.35 -11.42 7.08
CA ARG A 88 -22.83 -11.14 5.71
C ARG A 88 -21.76 -11.45 4.69
N VAL A 89 -21.38 -12.72 4.60
CA VAL A 89 -20.25 -13.19 3.78
C VAL A 89 -20.44 -12.90 2.28
N ASP A 90 -21.69 -12.96 1.81
CA ASP A 90 -22.01 -12.71 0.39
C ASP A 90 -21.66 -11.28 -0.05
N GLU A 91 -21.71 -10.30 0.84
CA GLU A 91 -21.38 -8.92 0.54
C GLU A 91 -19.88 -8.65 0.50
N ILE A 92 -19.07 -9.49 1.14
CA ILE A 92 -17.61 -9.33 1.15
C ILE A 92 -17.05 -9.45 -0.27
N GLY A 93 -17.54 -10.42 -1.06
CA GLY A 93 -17.13 -10.59 -2.44
C GLY A 93 -17.47 -9.39 -3.32
N VAL A 94 -18.64 -8.79 -3.11
CA VAL A 94 -19.08 -7.60 -3.83
C VAL A 94 -18.19 -6.41 -3.49
N LEU A 95 -17.92 -6.16 -2.21
CA LEU A 95 -17.05 -5.08 -1.74
C LEU A 95 -15.62 -5.24 -2.28
N PHE A 96 -15.08 -6.45 -2.25
CA PHE A 96 -13.77 -6.74 -2.80
C PHE A 96 -13.69 -6.42 -4.30
N ASN A 97 -14.68 -6.87 -5.08
CA ASN A 97 -14.71 -6.61 -6.52
C ASN A 97 -14.82 -5.10 -6.81
N GLN A 98 -15.64 -4.36 -6.07
CA GLN A 98 -15.71 -2.90 -6.18
C GLN A 98 -14.39 -2.23 -5.84
N GLY A 99 -13.70 -2.69 -4.78
CA GLY A 99 -12.37 -2.21 -4.41
C GLY A 99 -11.34 -2.44 -5.52
N VAL A 100 -11.35 -3.61 -6.16
CA VAL A 100 -10.48 -3.93 -7.30
C VAL A 100 -10.78 -3.02 -8.50
N ILE A 101 -12.04 -2.79 -8.84
CA ILE A 101 -12.42 -1.89 -9.94
C ILE A 101 -11.93 -0.46 -9.67
N ILE A 102 -12.14 0.06 -8.47
CA ILE A 102 -11.64 1.39 -8.07
C ILE A 102 -10.12 1.44 -8.14
N SER A 103 -9.42 0.39 -7.71
CA SER A 103 -7.97 0.32 -7.72
C SER A 103 -7.40 0.32 -9.15
N ILE A 104 -8.04 -0.39 -10.08
CA ILE A 104 -7.67 -0.39 -11.49
C ILE A 104 -7.91 0.99 -12.11
N PHE A 105 -9.06 1.60 -11.85
CA PHE A 105 -9.36 2.95 -12.32
C PHE A 105 -8.31 3.97 -11.84
N LEU A 106 -7.98 3.97 -10.55
CA LEU A 106 -6.95 4.85 -10.00
C LEU A 106 -5.56 4.56 -10.56
N SER A 107 -5.25 3.31 -10.88
CA SER A 107 -4.00 2.94 -11.55
C SER A 107 -3.91 3.56 -12.94
N ILE A 108 -5.00 3.48 -13.73
CA ILE A 108 -5.06 4.09 -15.07
C ILE A 108 -4.88 5.61 -14.98
N VAL A 109 -5.58 6.25 -14.03
CA VAL A 109 -5.43 7.70 -13.77
C VAL A 109 -3.99 8.03 -13.37
N GLY A 110 -3.36 7.24 -12.49
CA GLY A 110 -1.98 7.43 -12.05
C GLY A 110 -0.96 7.27 -13.20
N ILE A 111 -1.16 6.28 -14.07
CA ILE A 111 -0.35 6.10 -15.28
C ILE A 111 -0.53 7.32 -16.19
N GLY A 112 -1.76 7.73 -16.50
CA GLY A 112 -2.03 8.91 -17.30
C GLY A 112 -1.39 10.18 -16.73
N PHE A 113 -1.55 10.41 -15.42
CA PHE A 113 -0.91 11.52 -14.73
C PHE A 113 0.62 11.51 -14.91
N THR A 114 1.25 10.34 -14.77
CA THR A 114 2.70 10.21 -14.91
C THR A 114 3.16 10.47 -16.35
N TYR A 115 2.41 10.06 -17.35
CA TYR A 115 2.80 10.26 -18.74
C TYR A 115 2.60 11.70 -19.22
N PHE A 116 1.54 12.37 -18.79
CA PHE A 116 1.17 13.68 -19.30
C PHE A 116 1.61 14.84 -18.39
N ILE A 117 1.55 14.67 -17.07
CA ILE A 117 1.76 15.78 -16.14
C ILE A 117 3.14 15.72 -15.48
N ALA A 118 3.65 14.53 -15.13
CA ALA A 118 4.96 14.41 -14.51
C ALA A 118 6.11 15.04 -15.32
N PRO A 119 6.18 14.92 -16.68
CA PRO A 119 7.23 15.58 -17.46
C PRO A 119 7.25 17.10 -17.24
N THR A 120 6.10 17.75 -17.26
CA THR A 120 6.00 19.20 -17.06
C THR A 120 6.48 19.59 -15.66
N ILE A 121 6.09 18.82 -14.63
CA ILE A 121 6.51 19.07 -13.25
C ILE A 121 8.01 18.90 -13.09
N PHE A 122 8.59 17.81 -13.60
CA PHE A 122 10.01 17.54 -13.43
C PHE A 122 10.90 18.50 -14.25
N HIS A 123 10.48 18.95 -15.43
CA HIS A 123 11.19 19.99 -16.17
C HIS A 123 11.12 21.36 -15.47
N ALA A 124 10.05 21.66 -14.74
CA ALA A 124 9.94 22.88 -13.95
C ALA A 124 10.75 22.84 -12.64
N LEU A 125 10.88 21.67 -12.02
CA LEU A 125 11.56 21.49 -10.74
C LEU A 125 13.06 21.27 -10.87
N LEU A 126 13.50 20.59 -11.93
CA LEU A 126 14.91 20.25 -12.15
C LEU A 126 15.55 21.23 -13.13
N ILE A 127 16.58 21.96 -12.68
CA ILE A 127 17.33 22.93 -13.47
C ILE A 127 18.07 22.24 -14.63
N ASP A 128 18.48 20.98 -14.43
CA ASP A 128 19.22 20.19 -15.43
C ASP A 128 18.25 19.31 -16.25
N SER A 129 18.01 19.73 -17.48
CA SER A 129 17.11 19.02 -18.42
C SER A 129 17.52 17.57 -18.69
N SER A 130 18.83 17.27 -18.68
CA SER A 130 19.32 15.90 -18.89
C SER A 130 18.90 14.98 -17.75
N ARG A 131 19.01 15.46 -16.52
CA ARG A 131 18.55 14.70 -15.33
C ARG A 131 17.05 14.57 -15.29
N ALA A 132 16.30 15.61 -15.68
CA ALA A 132 14.85 15.56 -15.76
C ALA A 132 14.40 14.45 -16.71
N ASN A 133 14.99 14.36 -17.91
CA ASN A 133 14.66 13.33 -18.88
C ASN A 133 14.92 11.91 -18.33
N THR A 134 16.06 11.70 -17.68
CA THR A 134 16.39 10.40 -17.09
C THR A 134 15.39 9.99 -15.98
N VAL A 135 14.99 10.94 -15.13
CA VAL A 135 13.96 10.73 -14.10
C VAL A 135 12.61 10.35 -14.74
N ILE A 136 12.21 11.08 -15.79
CA ILE A 136 10.95 10.86 -16.49
C ILE A 136 10.92 9.48 -17.16
N GLU A 137 12.00 9.09 -17.84
CA GLU A 137 12.10 7.78 -18.48
C GLU A 137 12.00 6.65 -17.44
N PHE A 138 12.72 6.79 -16.33
CA PHE A 138 12.65 5.81 -15.24
C PHE A 138 11.26 5.74 -14.64
N LEU A 139 10.58 6.87 -14.45
CA LEU A 139 9.20 6.91 -13.95
C LEU A 139 8.21 6.24 -14.90
N LYS A 140 8.34 6.46 -16.20
CA LYS A 140 7.48 5.83 -17.21
C LYS A 140 7.53 4.31 -17.17
N ILE A 141 8.69 3.74 -16.87
CA ILE A 141 8.82 2.29 -16.70
C ILE A 141 8.24 1.86 -15.34
N ARG A 142 8.62 2.55 -14.27
CA ARG A 142 8.25 2.20 -12.90
C ARG A 142 6.75 2.29 -12.64
N ILE A 143 6.04 3.21 -13.32
CA ILE A 143 4.61 3.46 -13.10
C ILE A 143 3.74 2.23 -13.41
N TRP A 144 4.18 1.36 -14.30
CA TRP A 144 3.49 0.12 -14.63
C TRP A 144 3.39 -0.87 -13.46
N GLY A 145 4.15 -0.63 -12.39
CA GLY A 145 4.02 -1.35 -11.12
C GLY A 145 2.80 -0.96 -10.27
N ILE A 146 2.17 0.19 -10.53
CA ILE A 146 1.04 0.69 -9.70
C ILE A 146 -0.19 -0.23 -9.73
N PRO A 147 -0.64 -0.76 -10.87
CA PRO A 147 -1.77 -1.69 -10.88
C PRO A 147 -1.54 -2.90 -9.97
N PHE A 148 -0.34 -3.47 -10.02
CA PHE A 148 0.04 -4.61 -9.18
C PHE A 148 0.09 -4.23 -7.70
N LEU A 149 0.63 -3.04 -7.37
CA LEU A 149 0.65 -2.51 -6.02
C LEU A 149 -0.78 -2.36 -5.47
N PHE A 150 -1.69 -1.79 -6.24
CA PHE A 150 -3.05 -1.55 -5.79
C PHE A 150 -3.86 -2.85 -5.66
N ILE A 151 -3.71 -3.79 -6.59
CA ILE A 151 -4.32 -5.12 -6.48
C ILE A 151 -3.78 -5.86 -5.24
N TYR A 152 -2.48 -5.77 -4.97
CA TYR A 152 -1.88 -6.31 -3.75
C TYR A 152 -2.51 -5.70 -2.49
N GLN A 153 -2.72 -4.39 -2.45
CA GLN A 153 -3.37 -3.68 -1.36
C GLN A 153 -4.82 -4.16 -1.15
N MET A 154 -5.58 -4.35 -2.23
CA MET A 154 -6.96 -4.86 -2.13
C MET A 154 -6.99 -6.30 -1.59
N ARG A 155 -6.08 -7.17 -2.06
CA ARG A 155 -5.93 -8.52 -1.51
C ARG A 155 -5.58 -8.50 -0.03
N ASN A 156 -4.68 -7.60 0.38
CA ASN A 156 -4.31 -7.46 1.78
C ASN A 156 -5.50 -7.02 2.64
N ALA A 157 -6.31 -6.06 2.16
CA ALA A 157 -7.53 -5.63 2.81
C ALA A 157 -8.51 -6.78 3.03
N LEU A 158 -8.66 -7.66 2.03
CA LEU A 158 -9.51 -8.85 2.14
C LEU A 158 -8.99 -9.81 3.21
N LEU A 159 -7.71 -10.17 3.14
CA LEU A 159 -7.11 -11.15 4.06
C LEU A 159 -7.13 -10.69 5.52
N VAL A 160 -6.86 -9.40 5.75
CA VAL A 160 -6.85 -8.86 7.12
C VAL A 160 -8.27 -8.57 7.61
N GLY A 161 -9.16 -8.16 6.70
CA GLY A 161 -10.55 -7.85 7.05
C GLY A 161 -11.43 -9.07 7.36
N THR A 162 -11.01 -10.27 6.92
CA THR A 162 -11.74 -11.54 7.16
C THR A 162 -11.16 -12.37 8.31
N ASN A 163 -10.01 -12.02 8.87
CA ASN A 163 -9.42 -12.64 10.06
C ASN A 163 -9.84 -11.89 11.32
#